data_33e94ebc7696967ed3c5609f62665e22
#
_entry.id   33e94ebc7696967ed3c5609f62665e22
#
_cell.length_a   1.000
_cell.length_b   1.000
_cell.length_c   1.000
_cell.angle_alpha   90.00
_cell.angle_beta   90.00
_cell.angle_gamma   90.00
#
_symmetry.space_group_name_H-M   'P 1'
#
loop_
_entity.id
_entity.type
_entity.pdbx_description
1 polymer ?
#
loop_
_entity_poly.entity_id
_entity_poly.type
_entity_poly.pdbx_seq_one_letter_code
_entity_poly.pdbx_strand_id
1 'polypeptide(L)'
;WPANRRIMYNRASADLQGKPWSERKKYIWWDGQKWTGYDVPDFAATKPPTAKAQPMGIGLDAHDGTDPFIMLDGGVGWLYVPTGLVDGPLPTHYEPAESPVQNPLYKQQSSPVLKYWKTPGNPLAPAGDAKYPHVITTYRLTEHYLAGAMSRWNPWLTELQPELFIELSPELAQEKGIQNLDWVRISSPRTQIRAKALVTRRMRPLQINGKTVHQVGMPWHWGYEGLSTGDVVNELTALVGDPNVSIHEGKAFVCNVEKA
;
A
#
# COMPACT_ATOMS: atom_id res chain seq x y z
N TRP A 1 -3.23 2.63 19.35
CA TRP A 1 -2.14 2.13 18.49
C TRP A 1 -1.04 3.17 18.45
N PRO A 2 0.06 2.96 19.13
CA PRO A 2 1.18 3.88 19.01
C PRO A 2 1.71 3.87 17.58
N ALA A 3 2.24 4.98 17.13
CA ALA A 3 2.85 5.04 15.81
C ALA A 3 3.97 3.98 15.76
N ASN A 4 3.93 3.13 14.75
CA ASN A 4 4.79 1.97 14.62
C ASN A 4 6.29 2.29 14.71
N ARG A 5 6.73 3.37 14.13
CA ARG A 5 8.11 3.83 14.20
C ARG A 5 8.53 4.14 15.64
N ARG A 6 7.61 4.68 16.45
CA ARG A 6 7.87 4.99 17.84
C ARG A 6 8.00 3.76 18.70
N ILE A 7 7.28 2.69 18.40
CA ILE A 7 7.46 1.40 19.06
C ILE A 7 8.84 0.83 18.75
N MET A 8 9.31 0.97 17.52
CA MET A 8 10.52 0.33 17.04
C MET A 8 11.79 1.13 17.35
N TYR A 9 11.76 2.44 17.21
CA TYR A 9 12.97 3.25 17.20
C TYR A 9 12.80 4.71 17.63
N ASN A 10 11.73 5.04 18.37
CA ASN A 10 11.61 6.36 18.99
C ASN A 10 12.53 6.47 20.22
N ARG A 11 12.45 7.59 20.94
CA ARG A 11 13.23 7.82 22.14
C ARG A 11 12.97 6.80 23.25
N ALA A 12 11.77 6.20 23.30
CA ALA A 12 11.46 5.11 24.23
C ALA A 12 12.16 3.79 23.88
N SER A 13 12.72 3.66 22.70
CA SER A 13 13.56 2.52 22.30
C SER A 13 15.02 2.65 22.73
N ALA A 14 15.33 3.67 23.49
CA ALA A 14 16.66 3.97 23.99
C ALA A 14 16.63 4.42 25.46
N ASP A 15 17.74 4.30 26.16
CA ASP A 15 17.89 4.86 27.47
C ASP A 15 18.02 6.42 27.44
N LEU A 16 18.15 7.05 28.61
CA LEU A 16 18.27 8.50 28.72
C LEU A 16 19.54 9.07 28.06
N GLN A 17 20.52 8.25 27.76
CA GLN A 17 21.73 8.62 27.05
C GLN A 17 21.61 8.42 25.55
N GLY A 18 20.47 7.90 25.09
CA GLY A 18 20.20 7.61 23.69
C GLY A 18 20.82 6.30 23.20
N LYS A 19 21.27 5.44 24.11
CA LYS A 19 21.78 4.11 23.76
C LYS A 19 20.60 3.17 23.46
N PRO A 20 20.59 2.49 22.31
CA PRO A 20 19.52 1.55 21.97
C PRO A 20 19.41 0.38 22.96
N TRP A 21 18.20 -0.03 23.28
CA TRP A 21 17.94 -1.24 24.06
C TRP A 21 18.36 -2.52 23.35
N SER A 22 18.48 -2.48 22.03
CA SER A 22 18.90 -3.62 21.23
C SER A 22 19.73 -3.17 20.04
N GLU A 23 21.02 -3.49 20.06
CA GLU A 23 21.92 -3.20 18.94
C GLU A 23 21.51 -3.90 17.63
N ARG A 24 20.94 -5.11 17.73
CA ARG A 24 20.52 -5.89 16.58
C ARG A 24 19.25 -5.37 15.89
N LYS A 25 18.39 -4.68 16.67
CA LYS A 25 17.07 -4.24 16.19
C LYS A 25 16.93 -2.73 16.09
N LYS A 26 18.00 -1.98 16.28
CA LYS A 26 17.95 -0.53 16.18
C LYS A 26 17.79 -0.08 14.74
N TYR A 27 16.93 0.90 14.54
CA TYR A 27 16.78 1.60 13.26
C TYR A 27 17.37 2.99 13.31
N ILE A 28 17.23 3.69 14.44
CA ILE A 28 17.87 4.95 14.73
C ILE A 28 18.50 4.91 16.12
N TRP A 29 19.47 5.77 16.33
CA TRP A 29 20.15 5.94 17.63
C TRP A 29 20.62 7.39 17.79
N TRP A 30 20.89 7.77 19.03
CA TRP A 30 21.43 9.07 19.35
C TRP A 30 22.97 9.07 19.20
N ASP A 31 23.51 10.00 18.40
CA ASP A 31 24.96 10.11 18.15
C ASP A 31 25.67 11.12 19.08
N GLY A 32 24.93 11.70 20.00
CA GLY A 32 25.39 12.77 20.90
C GLY A 32 24.88 14.16 20.52
N GLN A 33 24.42 14.33 19.28
CA GLN A 33 23.91 15.61 18.78
C GLN A 33 22.53 15.46 18.13
N LYS A 34 22.30 14.35 17.45
CA LYS A 34 21.04 14.07 16.75
C LYS A 34 20.74 12.57 16.71
N TRP A 35 19.48 12.26 16.46
CA TRP A 35 19.07 10.91 16.10
C TRP A 35 19.49 10.62 14.66
N THR A 36 20.23 9.54 14.48
CA THR A 36 20.76 9.09 13.20
C THR A 36 20.48 7.61 13.01
N GLY A 37 20.66 7.09 11.81
CA GLY A 37 20.47 5.67 11.51
C GLY A 37 19.93 5.40 10.11
N TYR A 38 19.18 4.32 9.99
CA TYR A 38 18.69 3.79 8.72
C TYR A 38 17.34 4.38 8.29
N ASP A 39 16.68 5.12 9.17
CA ASP A 39 15.38 5.73 8.88
C ASP A 39 15.33 7.16 9.45
N VAL A 40 14.34 7.92 9.02
CA VAL A 40 14.05 9.26 9.51
C VAL A 40 13.19 9.16 10.77
N PRO A 41 13.57 9.77 11.90
CA PRO A 41 12.72 9.81 13.07
C PRO A 41 11.42 10.58 12.79
N ASP A 42 10.36 10.20 13.46
CA ASP A 42 9.07 10.88 13.39
C ASP A 42 8.94 12.05 14.37
N PHE A 43 10.08 12.60 14.79
CA PHE A 43 10.22 13.77 15.65
C PHE A 43 11.46 14.57 15.25
N ALA A 44 11.66 15.75 15.82
CA ALA A 44 12.84 16.58 15.53
C ALA A 44 14.13 15.80 15.82
N ALA A 45 14.95 15.58 14.81
CA ALA A 45 16.14 14.75 14.93
C ALA A 45 17.13 15.26 16.01
N THR A 46 17.14 16.56 16.28
CA THR A 46 17.98 17.20 17.28
C THR A 46 17.40 17.18 18.70
N LYS A 47 16.19 16.66 18.88
CA LYS A 47 15.55 16.59 20.20
C LYS A 47 16.22 15.48 21.06
N PRO A 48 16.92 15.81 22.13
CA PRO A 48 17.70 14.82 22.89
C PRO A 48 16.77 13.83 23.63
N PRO A 49 17.28 12.64 23.97
CA PRO A 49 16.53 11.65 24.76
C PRO A 49 16.17 12.16 26.17
N THR A 50 16.91 13.12 26.68
CA THR A 50 16.65 13.78 27.99
C THR A 50 15.58 14.87 27.93
N ALA A 51 15.05 15.20 26.75
CA ALA A 51 14.05 16.25 26.62
C ALA A 51 12.79 15.92 27.43
N LYS A 52 12.27 16.92 28.15
CA LYS A 52 11.04 16.83 28.91
C LYS A 52 9.85 17.34 28.12
N ALA A 53 8.68 16.84 28.47
CA ALA A 53 7.43 17.37 27.96
C ALA A 53 7.36 18.89 28.21
N GLN A 54 6.90 19.62 27.19
CA GLN A 54 6.68 21.05 27.33
C GLN A 54 5.29 21.28 27.95
N PRO A 55 5.15 22.18 28.93
CA PRO A 55 3.85 22.63 29.38
C PRO A 55 3.07 23.17 28.19
N MET A 56 1.83 22.74 27.99
CA MET A 56 1.01 23.10 26.82
C MET A 56 1.60 22.66 25.46
N GLY A 57 2.55 21.72 25.47
CA GLY A 57 3.15 21.17 24.25
C GLY A 57 2.11 20.47 23.36
N ILE A 58 2.32 20.56 22.05
CA ILE A 58 1.46 19.93 21.04
C ILE A 58 2.28 18.83 20.34
N GLY A 59 1.61 17.71 20.02
CA GLY A 59 2.25 16.60 19.33
C GLY A 59 3.39 16.02 20.15
N LEU A 60 4.57 15.97 19.56
CA LEU A 60 5.76 15.38 20.19
C LEU A 60 6.31 16.19 21.37
N ASP A 61 5.94 17.44 21.49
CA ASP A 61 6.38 18.28 22.61
C ASP A 61 5.56 18.04 23.88
N ALA A 62 4.44 17.32 23.78
CA ALA A 62 3.63 16.89 24.91
C ALA A 62 4.24 15.67 25.66
N HIS A 63 5.34 15.08 25.19
CA HIS A 63 5.92 13.86 25.73
C HIS A 63 7.36 14.06 26.18
N ASP A 64 7.75 13.36 27.21
CA ASP A 64 9.15 13.20 27.60
C ASP A 64 9.95 12.48 26.52
N GLY A 65 11.24 12.68 26.47
CA GLY A 65 12.15 12.11 25.50
C GLY A 65 12.12 10.58 25.40
N THR A 66 11.76 9.93 26.49
CA THR A 66 11.70 8.46 26.62
C THR A 66 10.28 7.90 26.58
N ASP A 67 9.26 8.74 26.50
CA ASP A 67 7.89 8.24 26.46
C ASP A 67 7.59 7.53 25.14
N PRO A 68 6.87 6.42 25.18
CA PRO A 68 6.31 5.83 23.98
C PRO A 68 5.26 6.78 23.37
N PHE A 69 5.01 6.63 22.10
CA PHE A 69 3.95 7.41 21.45
C PHE A 69 2.58 7.04 22.01
N ILE A 70 1.84 8.06 22.35
CA ILE A 70 0.44 7.94 22.73
C ILE A 70 -0.36 8.86 21.79
N MET A 71 -1.49 8.37 21.30
CA MET A 71 -2.39 9.21 20.51
C MET A 71 -2.87 10.38 21.35
N LEU A 72 -2.80 11.57 20.78
CA LEU A 72 -3.29 12.77 21.44
C LEU A 72 -4.82 12.79 21.44
N ASP A 73 -5.40 13.30 22.50
CA ASP A 73 -6.85 13.39 22.70
C ASP A 73 -7.49 14.63 22.05
N GLY A 74 -6.73 15.38 21.27
CA GLY A 74 -7.16 16.64 20.64
C GLY A 74 -8.25 16.51 19.57
N GLY A 75 -8.68 15.30 19.24
CA GLY A 75 -9.77 15.04 18.28
C GLY A 75 -9.46 15.45 16.83
N VAL A 76 -8.20 15.68 16.50
CA VAL A 76 -7.73 16.08 15.17
C VAL A 76 -6.80 15.05 14.59
N GLY A 77 -6.83 14.89 13.27
CA GLY A 77 -5.85 14.11 12.52
C GLY A 77 -4.57 14.93 12.32
N TRP A 78 -3.46 14.35 12.68
CA TRP A 78 -2.15 14.97 12.47
C TRP A 78 -1.47 14.35 11.26
N LEU A 79 -1.13 15.19 10.27
CA LEU A 79 -0.27 14.80 9.16
C LEU A 79 1.18 15.02 9.57
N TYR A 80 1.91 13.92 9.73
CA TYR A 80 3.33 13.98 10.04
C TYR A 80 4.17 13.88 8.78
N VAL A 81 4.81 14.98 8.41
CA VAL A 81 5.66 15.10 7.21
C VAL A 81 6.97 15.76 7.62
N PRO A 82 7.99 14.98 8.01
CA PRO A 82 9.22 15.51 8.62
C PRO A 82 10.00 16.47 7.71
N THR A 83 9.82 16.35 6.40
CA THR A 83 10.49 17.20 5.41
C THR A 83 9.61 18.35 4.89
N GLY A 84 8.43 18.54 5.49
CA GLY A 84 7.43 19.48 5.02
C GLY A 84 6.50 18.90 3.96
N LEU A 85 5.40 19.60 3.68
CA LEU A 85 4.45 19.20 2.65
C LEU A 85 5.04 19.41 1.26
N VAL A 86 4.96 18.36 0.45
CA VAL A 86 5.31 18.39 -0.99
C VAL A 86 4.06 18.68 -1.82
N ASP A 87 2.90 18.21 -1.35
CA ASP A 87 1.58 18.40 -1.94
C ASP A 87 0.56 18.70 -0.85
N GLY A 88 -0.39 19.58 -1.12
CA GLY A 88 -1.37 20.04 -0.14
C GLY A 88 -0.98 21.37 0.54
N PRO A 89 -1.66 21.75 1.65
CA PRO A 89 -2.54 20.95 2.51
C PRO A 89 -3.95 20.73 1.98
N LEU A 90 -4.39 21.44 0.95
CA LEU A 90 -5.69 21.23 0.35
C LEU A 90 -5.67 19.98 -0.53
N PRO A 91 -6.65 19.07 -0.37
CA PRO A 91 -6.74 17.89 -1.22
C PRO A 91 -6.87 18.27 -2.69
N THR A 92 -6.04 17.65 -3.54
CA THR A 92 -6.13 17.79 -5.00
C THR A 92 -6.42 16.42 -5.58
N HIS A 93 -7.37 16.37 -6.51
CA HIS A 93 -7.66 15.14 -7.23
C HIS A 93 -6.64 14.92 -8.33
N TYR A 94 -6.05 13.73 -8.34
CA TYR A 94 -5.25 13.21 -9.45
C TYR A 94 -5.79 11.84 -9.85
N GLU A 95 -5.59 11.49 -11.12
CA GLU A 95 -5.77 10.11 -11.55
C GLU A 95 -4.68 9.24 -10.91
N PRO A 96 -4.94 7.93 -10.71
CA PRO A 96 -3.90 6.99 -10.30
C PRO A 96 -2.68 7.05 -11.21
N ALA A 97 -1.52 6.60 -10.72
CA ALA A 97 -0.30 6.53 -11.52
C ALA A 97 -0.46 5.75 -12.82
N GLU A 98 -1.37 4.77 -12.83
CA GLU A 98 -1.79 4.02 -14.01
C GLU A 98 -3.32 4.09 -14.15
N SER A 99 -3.80 4.32 -15.37
CA SER A 99 -5.23 4.39 -15.65
C SER A 99 -5.53 3.76 -17.03
N PRO A 100 -6.61 2.99 -17.18
CA PRO A 100 -7.03 2.43 -18.47
C PRO A 100 -7.58 3.49 -19.43
N VAL A 101 -7.80 4.70 -18.95
CA VAL A 101 -8.29 5.84 -19.75
C VAL A 101 -7.54 7.11 -19.40
N GLN A 102 -7.52 8.07 -20.31
CA GLN A 102 -7.11 9.43 -20.04
C GLN A 102 -8.32 10.24 -19.60
N ASN A 103 -8.16 11.03 -18.54
CA ASN A 103 -9.20 11.99 -18.15
C ASN A 103 -9.20 13.17 -19.15
N PRO A 104 -10.32 13.43 -19.84
CA PRO A 104 -10.37 14.50 -20.84
C PRO A 104 -10.43 15.90 -20.24
N LEU A 105 -10.74 16.03 -18.94
CA LEU A 105 -10.89 17.31 -18.26
C LEU A 105 -9.55 17.91 -17.82
N TYR A 106 -8.51 17.08 -17.67
CA TYR A 106 -7.22 17.51 -17.13
C TYR A 106 -6.08 17.10 -18.05
N LYS A 107 -5.17 18.05 -18.32
CA LYS A 107 -3.90 17.73 -18.98
C LYS A 107 -2.95 16.95 -18.07
N GLN A 108 -2.96 17.30 -16.79
CA GLN A 108 -2.19 16.59 -15.77
C GLN A 108 -3.00 15.37 -15.30
N GLN A 109 -2.52 14.17 -15.59
CA GLN A 109 -3.22 12.94 -15.19
C GLN A 109 -2.86 12.55 -13.74
N SER A 110 -1.66 12.13 -13.48
CA SER A 110 -1.19 11.77 -12.14
C SER A 110 -0.53 12.96 -11.42
N SER A 111 -0.35 12.85 -10.11
CA SER A 111 0.37 13.87 -9.34
C SER A 111 1.78 14.09 -9.90
N PRO A 112 2.18 15.34 -10.20
CA PRO A 112 3.50 15.64 -10.72
C PRO A 112 4.63 15.41 -9.72
N VAL A 113 4.28 15.30 -8.44
CA VAL A 113 5.20 15.07 -7.31
C VAL A 113 5.09 13.69 -6.71
N LEU A 114 4.36 12.78 -7.38
CA LEU A 114 4.26 11.38 -7.01
C LEU A 114 5.64 10.76 -6.76
N LYS A 115 5.79 10.04 -5.67
CA LYS A 115 7.01 9.26 -5.43
C LYS A 115 6.99 8.00 -6.29
N TYR A 116 7.82 8.02 -7.33
CA TYR A 116 7.96 6.89 -8.23
C TYR A 116 9.40 6.37 -8.20
N TRP A 117 9.57 5.14 -7.76
CA TRP A 117 10.86 4.46 -7.79
C TRP A 117 11.09 3.83 -9.16
N LYS A 118 11.66 4.63 -10.05
CA LYS A 118 11.92 4.26 -11.44
C LYS A 118 13.09 3.27 -11.52
N THR A 119 12.75 2.00 -11.70
CA THR A 119 13.72 0.92 -11.93
C THR A 119 13.28 0.07 -13.14
N PRO A 120 14.18 -0.73 -13.74
CA PRO A 120 13.79 -1.64 -14.83
C PRO A 120 12.67 -2.62 -14.46
N GLY A 121 12.59 -3.04 -13.19
CA GLY A 121 11.55 -3.95 -12.67
C GLY A 121 10.24 -3.25 -12.27
N ASN A 122 10.17 -1.92 -12.36
CA ASN A 122 9.00 -1.14 -11.95
C ASN A 122 8.50 -0.18 -13.04
N PRO A 123 8.23 -0.64 -14.25
CA PRO A 123 7.66 0.22 -15.29
C PRO A 123 6.20 0.57 -14.99
N LEU A 124 5.77 1.76 -15.44
CA LEU A 124 4.36 2.17 -15.45
C LEU A 124 3.80 2.10 -16.87
N ALA A 125 2.54 1.70 -16.99
CA ALA A 125 1.80 1.86 -18.23
C ALA A 125 1.39 3.33 -18.41
N PRO A 126 1.50 3.88 -19.63
CA PRO A 126 0.88 5.16 -19.92
C PRO A 126 -0.64 5.07 -19.80
N ALA A 127 -1.28 6.19 -19.45
CA ALA A 127 -2.74 6.22 -19.36
C ALA A 127 -3.39 5.87 -20.70
N GLY A 128 -4.33 4.93 -20.67
CA GLY A 128 -5.03 4.45 -21.86
C GLY A 128 -4.27 3.42 -22.70
N ASP A 129 -3.26 2.77 -22.13
CA ASP A 129 -2.51 1.70 -22.81
C ASP A 129 -3.45 0.53 -23.15
N ALA A 130 -3.58 0.24 -24.45
CA ALA A 130 -4.44 -0.84 -24.95
C ALA A 130 -3.96 -2.23 -24.51
N LYS A 131 -2.72 -2.39 -24.12
CA LYS A 131 -2.17 -3.66 -23.62
C LYS A 131 -2.71 -4.02 -22.23
N TYR A 132 -3.07 -3.03 -21.44
CA TYR A 132 -3.58 -3.20 -20.07
C TYR A 132 -4.91 -2.45 -19.91
N PRO A 133 -5.98 -2.94 -20.54
CA PRO A 133 -7.22 -2.18 -20.68
C PRO A 133 -8.14 -2.19 -19.46
N HIS A 134 -7.82 -2.97 -18.43
CA HIS A 134 -8.67 -3.14 -17.25
C HIS A 134 -8.06 -2.44 -16.04
N VAL A 135 -8.93 -1.92 -15.16
CA VAL A 135 -8.49 -1.45 -13.83
C VAL A 135 -8.64 -2.58 -12.83
N ILE A 136 -7.61 -2.77 -12.03
CA ILE A 136 -7.59 -3.77 -10.96
C ILE A 136 -7.47 -3.09 -9.60
N THR A 137 -8.19 -3.63 -8.61
CA THR A 137 -8.04 -3.26 -7.20
C THR A 137 -7.73 -4.49 -6.35
N THR A 138 -7.08 -4.26 -5.22
CA THR A 138 -6.83 -5.30 -4.22
C THR A 138 -7.71 -5.11 -3.01
N TYR A 139 -8.13 -6.20 -2.38
CA TYR A 139 -8.99 -6.18 -1.19
C TYR A 139 -8.68 -7.35 -0.25
N ARG A 140 -9.37 -7.38 0.89
CA ARG A 140 -9.26 -8.41 1.92
C ARG A 140 -10.50 -9.27 1.98
N LEU A 141 -10.30 -10.50 2.42
CA LEU A 141 -11.35 -11.45 2.79
C LEU A 141 -11.42 -11.55 4.32
N THR A 142 -12.53 -12.07 4.83
CA THR A 142 -12.71 -12.34 6.25
C THR A 142 -12.01 -13.63 6.69
N GLU A 143 -11.83 -14.57 5.79
CA GLU A 143 -11.24 -15.88 6.02
C GLU A 143 -9.73 -15.85 6.22
N HIS A 144 -9.07 -14.84 5.68
CA HIS A 144 -7.62 -14.68 5.78
C HIS A 144 -7.22 -13.35 6.41
N TYR A 145 -6.15 -13.38 7.20
CA TYR A 145 -5.63 -12.25 7.94
C TYR A 145 -4.39 -11.64 7.26
N LEU A 146 -4.42 -10.32 6.99
CA LEU A 146 -3.35 -9.55 6.35
C LEU A 146 -2.86 -10.24 5.06
N ALA A 147 -1.55 -10.48 4.94
CA ALA A 147 -0.96 -11.19 3.80
C ALA A 147 -1.25 -12.71 3.81
N GLY A 148 -2.05 -13.20 4.77
CA GLY A 148 -2.42 -14.61 4.86
C GLY A 148 -1.35 -15.53 5.46
N ALA A 149 -0.18 -15.02 5.79
CA ALA A 149 0.94 -15.83 6.25
C ALA A 149 0.63 -16.66 7.50
N MET A 150 -0.23 -16.15 8.38
CA MET A 150 -0.66 -16.91 9.57
C MET A 150 -1.92 -17.75 9.31
N SER A 151 -2.89 -17.19 8.59
CA SER A 151 -4.19 -17.85 8.39
C SER A 151 -4.14 -19.03 7.42
N ARG A 152 -3.23 -19.01 6.44
CA ARG A 152 -3.06 -20.11 5.48
C ARG A 152 -2.46 -21.38 6.09
N TRP A 153 -2.00 -21.35 7.33
CA TRP A 153 -1.62 -22.53 8.12
C TRP A 153 -2.78 -23.10 8.96
N ASN A 154 -3.90 -22.37 9.04
CA ASN A 154 -5.09 -22.85 9.72
C ASN A 154 -5.95 -23.70 8.77
N PRO A 155 -6.17 -25.00 9.04
CA PRO A 155 -6.89 -25.89 8.13
C PRO A 155 -8.31 -25.41 7.83
N TRP A 156 -9.04 -24.91 8.83
CA TRP A 156 -10.43 -24.48 8.66
C TRP A 156 -10.55 -23.22 7.80
N LEU A 157 -9.63 -22.26 7.98
CA LEU A 157 -9.62 -21.05 7.17
C LEU A 157 -9.19 -21.35 5.74
N THR A 158 -8.25 -22.27 5.57
CA THR A 158 -7.82 -22.75 4.26
C THR A 158 -8.93 -23.54 3.55
N GLU A 159 -9.71 -24.33 4.26
CA GLU A 159 -10.86 -25.03 3.69
C GLU A 159 -11.95 -24.05 3.22
N LEU A 160 -12.22 -23.00 4.01
CA LEU A 160 -13.19 -21.97 3.65
C LEU A 160 -12.76 -21.15 2.41
N GLN A 161 -11.47 -20.85 2.28
CA GLN A 161 -10.94 -20.10 1.14
C GLN A 161 -9.58 -20.63 0.71
N PRO A 162 -9.57 -21.68 -0.15
CA PRO A 162 -8.33 -22.42 -0.43
C PRO A 162 -7.45 -21.80 -1.52
N GLU A 163 -8.00 -21.02 -2.44
CA GLU A 163 -7.30 -20.62 -3.67
C GLU A 163 -7.38 -19.11 -3.93
N LEU A 164 -6.29 -18.57 -4.48
CA LEU A 164 -6.27 -17.23 -5.03
C LEU A 164 -7.23 -17.13 -6.23
N PHE A 165 -8.03 -16.09 -6.24
CA PHE A 165 -8.98 -15.84 -7.32
C PHE A 165 -8.96 -14.37 -7.76
N ILE A 166 -9.50 -14.14 -8.94
CA ILE A 166 -9.81 -12.81 -9.47
C ILE A 166 -11.32 -12.71 -9.75
N GLU A 167 -11.96 -11.70 -9.21
CA GLU A 167 -13.34 -11.37 -9.53
C GLU A 167 -13.39 -10.58 -10.84
N LEU A 168 -14.23 -11.02 -11.75
CA LEU A 168 -14.47 -10.34 -13.03
C LEU A 168 -15.96 -10.40 -13.40
N SER A 169 -16.40 -9.44 -14.19
CA SER A 169 -17.79 -9.36 -14.60
C SER A 169 -18.16 -10.47 -15.60
N PRO A 170 -19.46 -10.84 -15.69
CA PRO A 170 -19.93 -11.76 -16.72
C PRO A 170 -19.62 -11.26 -18.14
N GLU A 171 -19.67 -9.93 -18.36
CA GLU A 171 -19.37 -9.31 -19.63
C GLU A 171 -17.90 -9.52 -20.03
N LEU A 172 -16.96 -9.27 -19.12
CA LEU A 172 -15.53 -9.53 -19.35
C LEU A 172 -15.26 -11.02 -19.55
N ALA A 173 -15.91 -11.88 -18.75
CA ALA A 173 -15.79 -13.33 -18.87
C ALA A 173 -16.22 -13.81 -20.25
N GLN A 174 -17.35 -13.30 -20.74
CA GLN A 174 -17.85 -13.61 -22.09
C GLN A 174 -16.90 -13.11 -23.18
N GLU A 175 -16.44 -11.86 -23.07
CA GLU A 175 -15.49 -11.25 -24.03
C GLU A 175 -14.20 -12.07 -24.16
N LYS A 176 -13.69 -12.59 -23.05
CA LYS A 176 -12.43 -13.36 -22.98
C LYS A 176 -12.60 -14.87 -23.10
N GLY A 177 -13.83 -15.38 -23.23
CA GLY A 177 -14.10 -16.81 -23.26
C GLY A 177 -13.75 -17.54 -21.96
N ILE A 178 -13.85 -16.83 -20.83
CA ILE A 178 -13.52 -17.33 -19.49
C ILE A 178 -14.80 -17.86 -18.84
N GLN A 179 -14.70 -19.03 -18.22
CA GLN A 179 -15.76 -19.59 -17.38
C GLN A 179 -15.38 -19.48 -15.89
N ASN A 180 -16.38 -19.57 -15.03
CA ASN A 180 -16.13 -19.60 -13.60
C ASN A 180 -15.21 -20.76 -13.24
N LEU A 181 -14.22 -20.52 -12.37
CA LEU A 181 -13.18 -21.47 -11.95
C LEU A 181 -12.12 -21.80 -13.02
N ASP A 182 -12.16 -21.22 -14.21
CA ASP A 182 -11.04 -21.31 -15.14
C ASP A 182 -9.77 -20.73 -14.53
N TRP A 183 -8.62 -21.30 -14.89
CA TRP A 183 -7.37 -20.63 -14.67
C TRP A 183 -7.22 -19.44 -15.63
N VAL A 184 -6.83 -18.31 -15.06
CA VAL A 184 -6.56 -17.09 -15.85
C VAL A 184 -5.19 -16.56 -15.53
N ARG A 185 -4.61 -15.91 -16.51
CA ARG A 185 -3.37 -15.15 -16.40
C ARG A 185 -3.71 -13.68 -16.29
N ILE A 186 -3.18 -13.05 -15.26
CA ILE A 186 -3.30 -11.61 -15.02
C ILE A 186 -1.92 -10.99 -15.23
N SER A 187 -1.82 -10.04 -16.13
CA SER A 187 -0.57 -9.35 -16.44
C SER A 187 -0.65 -7.86 -16.16
N SER A 188 0.44 -7.30 -15.68
CA SER A 188 0.68 -5.86 -15.54
C SER A 188 1.96 -5.49 -16.28
N PRO A 189 2.34 -4.21 -16.38
CA PRO A 189 3.64 -3.83 -16.96
C PRO A 189 4.86 -4.51 -16.32
N ARG A 190 4.74 -4.97 -15.08
CA ARG A 190 5.83 -5.54 -14.27
C ARG A 190 5.99 -7.04 -14.41
N THR A 191 4.87 -7.76 -14.38
CA THR A 191 4.87 -9.22 -14.39
C THR A 191 3.50 -9.79 -14.73
N GLN A 192 3.39 -11.10 -14.62
CA GLN A 192 2.13 -11.83 -14.71
C GLN A 192 2.00 -12.85 -13.58
N ILE A 193 0.79 -13.09 -13.14
CA ILE A 193 0.43 -14.09 -12.13
C ILE A 193 -0.77 -14.91 -12.62
N ARG A 194 -1.08 -16.00 -11.90
CA ARG A 194 -2.21 -16.88 -12.20
C ARG A 194 -3.18 -16.93 -11.02
N ALA A 195 -4.46 -17.01 -11.33
CA ALA A 195 -5.52 -17.16 -10.34
C ALA A 195 -6.72 -17.90 -10.94
N LYS A 196 -7.66 -18.33 -10.09
CA LYS A 196 -8.97 -18.82 -10.53
C LYS A 196 -9.89 -17.65 -10.88
N ALA A 197 -10.67 -17.78 -11.91
CA ALA A 197 -11.70 -16.81 -12.26
C ALA A 197 -12.93 -16.98 -11.35
N LEU A 198 -13.36 -15.93 -10.70
CA LEU A 198 -14.65 -15.83 -10.02
C LEU A 198 -15.54 -14.87 -10.83
N VAL A 199 -16.43 -15.42 -11.62
CA VAL A 199 -17.35 -14.62 -12.44
C VAL A 199 -18.50 -14.13 -11.55
N THR A 200 -18.60 -12.82 -11.38
CA THR A 200 -19.56 -12.22 -10.44
C THR A 200 -20.14 -10.90 -10.95
N ARG A 201 -21.39 -10.63 -10.63
CA ARG A 201 -22.05 -9.35 -10.94
C ARG A 201 -21.62 -8.20 -10.00
N ARG A 202 -20.75 -8.44 -9.04
CA ARG A 202 -20.20 -7.38 -8.16
C ARG A 202 -19.26 -6.45 -8.93
N MET A 203 -18.49 -7.01 -9.89
CA MET A 203 -17.54 -6.25 -10.72
C MET A 203 -18.24 -5.77 -12.00
N ARG A 204 -18.99 -4.68 -11.89
CA ARG A 204 -19.70 -4.13 -13.04
C ARG A 204 -18.74 -3.31 -13.90
N PRO A 205 -18.83 -3.41 -15.24
CA PRO A 205 -18.06 -2.54 -16.11
C PRO A 205 -18.50 -1.08 -15.96
N LEU A 206 -17.54 -0.18 -16.12
CA LEU A 206 -17.74 1.27 -16.11
C LEU A 206 -17.89 1.79 -17.53
N GLN A 207 -18.71 2.81 -17.72
CA GLN A 207 -18.81 3.54 -18.98
C GLN A 207 -18.09 4.88 -18.84
N ILE A 208 -16.95 5.03 -19.47
CA ILE A 208 -16.10 6.22 -19.36
C ILE A 208 -15.82 6.74 -20.76
N ASN A 209 -16.29 7.94 -21.08
CA ASN A 209 -16.07 8.60 -22.37
C ASN A 209 -16.48 7.72 -23.58
N GLY A 210 -17.61 7.01 -23.47
CA GLY A 210 -18.12 6.11 -24.51
C GLY A 210 -17.35 4.79 -24.65
N LYS A 211 -16.42 4.49 -23.75
CA LYS A 211 -15.70 3.23 -23.69
C LYS A 211 -16.16 2.40 -22.49
N THR A 212 -16.28 1.10 -22.69
CA THR A 212 -16.48 0.15 -21.60
C THR A 212 -15.12 -0.12 -20.97
N VAL A 213 -14.98 0.15 -19.68
CA VAL A 213 -13.80 -0.16 -18.87
C VAL A 213 -14.17 -1.22 -17.84
N HIS A 214 -13.57 -2.39 -17.95
CA HIS A 214 -13.77 -3.44 -16.98
C HIS A 214 -12.92 -3.20 -15.74
N GLN A 215 -13.53 -3.41 -14.58
CA GLN A 215 -12.84 -3.47 -13.31
C GLN A 215 -12.81 -4.91 -12.82
N VAL A 216 -11.69 -5.28 -12.21
CA VAL A 216 -11.46 -6.59 -11.61
C VAL A 216 -10.91 -6.43 -10.22
N GLY A 217 -11.08 -7.43 -9.39
CA GLY A 217 -10.64 -7.38 -8.00
C GLY A 217 -9.94 -8.66 -7.58
N MET A 218 -8.89 -8.51 -6.78
CA MET A 218 -8.13 -9.66 -6.26
C MET A 218 -7.88 -9.53 -4.77
N PRO A 219 -8.11 -10.60 -3.99
CA PRO A 219 -7.65 -10.65 -2.61
C PRO A 219 -6.13 -10.85 -2.58
N TRP A 220 -5.45 -10.26 -1.59
CA TRP A 220 -3.97 -10.25 -1.52
C TRP A 220 -3.38 -11.16 -0.43
N HIS A 221 -4.10 -12.22 -0.05
CA HIS A 221 -3.77 -13.08 1.09
C HIS A 221 -2.89 -14.28 0.75
N TRP A 222 -2.47 -14.46 -0.49
CA TRP A 222 -1.68 -15.64 -0.93
C TRP A 222 -0.21 -15.34 -1.10
N GLY A 223 0.56 -16.40 -1.09
CA GLY A 223 2.01 -16.44 -1.23
C GLY A 223 2.49 -17.90 -1.25
N TYR A 224 3.78 -18.10 -1.18
CA TYR A 224 4.42 -19.38 -1.45
C TYR A 224 4.32 -20.43 -0.31
N GLU A 225 4.05 -20.03 0.92
CA GLU A 225 4.03 -20.91 2.09
C GLU A 225 2.63 -21.01 2.71
N GLY A 226 2.29 -22.20 3.22
CA GLY A 226 1.02 -22.48 3.91
C GLY A 226 0.41 -23.81 3.47
N LEU A 227 -0.73 -24.18 4.06
CA LEU A 227 -1.54 -25.31 3.58
C LEU A 227 -2.19 -25.00 2.23
N SER A 228 -2.45 -23.73 1.96
CA SER A 228 -2.73 -23.25 0.62
C SER A 228 -1.68 -22.24 0.17
N THR A 229 -1.32 -22.28 -1.10
CA THR A 229 -0.36 -21.39 -1.72
C THR A 229 -0.94 -20.73 -2.96
N GLY A 230 -0.31 -19.70 -3.46
CA GLY A 230 -0.73 -18.99 -4.68
C GLY A 230 0.24 -17.86 -4.99
N ASP A 231 0.04 -17.27 -6.16
CA ASP A 231 0.87 -16.16 -6.58
C ASP A 231 0.63 -14.91 -5.70
N VAL A 232 1.61 -14.04 -5.65
CA VAL A 232 1.57 -12.82 -4.84
C VAL A 232 1.01 -11.66 -5.65
N VAL A 233 -0.17 -11.19 -5.28
CA VAL A 233 -0.85 -10.09 -6.01
C VAL A 233 -0.03 -8.81 -6.04
N ASN A 234 0.77 -8.54 -5.01
CA ASN A 234 1.63 -7.36 -4.96
C ASN A 234 2.73 -7.34 -6.03
N GLU A 235 3.04 -8.46 -6.66
CA GLU A 235 3.93 -8.52 -7.83
C GLU A 235 3.37 -7.71 -9.02
N LEU A 236 2.05 -7.58 -9.11
CA LEU A 236 1.40 -6.79 -10.16
C LEU A 236 1.43 -5.29 -9.90
N THR A 237 1.64 -4.84 -8.66
CA THR A 237 1.54 -3.42 -8.28
C THR A 237 2.80 -2.65 -8.61
N ALA A 238 2.65 -1.37 -8.95
CA ALA A 238 3.78 -0.47 -9.10
C ALA A 238 4.28 0.01 -7.74
N LEU A 239 5.57 0.22 -7.60
CA LEU A 239 6.14 0.88 -6.44
C LEU A 239 6.05 2.40 -6.65
N VAL A 240 4.91 2.93 -6.25
CA VAL A 240 4.58 4.35 -6.23
C VAL A 240 4.00 4.71 -4.88
N GLY A 241 4.24 5.91 -4.43
CA GLY A 241 3.78 6.38 -3.13
C GLY A 241 3.30 7.82 -3.18
N ASP A 242 2.48 8.14 -2.24
CA ASP A 242 2.04 9.52 -2.02
C ASP A 242 3.25 10.43 -1.74
N PRO A 243 3.23 11.67 -2.22
CA PRO A 243 4.39 12.56 -2.16
C PRO A 243 4.80 12.94 -0.72
N ASN A 244 3.87 12.99 0.21
CA ASN A 244 4.16 13.47 1.55
C ASN A 244 4.72 12.37 2.46
N VAL A 245 4.03 11.22 2.54
CA VAL A 245 4.31 10.16 3.52
C VAL A 245 4.72 8.82 2.89
N SER A 246 4.80 8.75 1.57
CA SER A 246 5.17 7.55 0.81
C SER A 246 4.22 6.36 1.02
N ILE A 247 2.95 6.61 1.34
CA ILE A 247 1.94 5.55 1.39
C ILE A 247 1.78 4.98 -0.01
N HIS A 248 1.87 3.67 -0.10
CA HIS A 248 1.82 2.95 -1.37
C HIS A 248 0.44 3.06 -2.04
N GLU A 249 0.44 3.46 -3.31
CA GLU A 249 -0.75 3.51 -4.17
C GLU A 249 -0.96 2.15 -4.84
N GLY A 250 -1.64 1.23 -4.16
CA GLY A 250 -1.86 -0.13 -4.65
C GLY A 250 -3.34 -0.50 -4.87
N LYS A 251 -4.25 0.50 -4.98
CA LYS A 251 -5.69 0.24 -5.06
C LYS A 251 -6.30 0.51 -6.42
N ALA A 252 -5.60 1.15 -7.32
CA ALA A 252 -6.01 1.33 -8.71
C ALA A 252 -4.76 1.29 -9.59
N PHE A 253 -4.63 0.25 -10.37
CA PHE A 253 -3.57 0.06 -11.36
C PHE A 253 -4.12 -0.72 -12.54
N VAL A 254 -3.35 -0.89 -13.59
CA VAL A 254 -3.85 -1.50 -14.82
C VAL A 254 -3.40 -2.95 -14.99
N CYS A 255 -4.26 -3.73 -15.64
CA CYS A 255 -3.94 -5.12 -15.99
C CYS A 255 -4.61 -5.55 -17.30
N ASN A 256 -4.17 -6.69 -17.79
CA ASN A 256 -4.93 -7.52 -18.75
C ASN A 256 -5.24 -8.87 -18.10
N VAL A 257 -6.36 -9.46 -18.51
CA VAL A 257 -6.81 -10.78 -18.06
C VAL A 257 -7.04 -11.66 -19.29
N GLU A 258 -6.48 -12.84 -19.29
CA GLU A 258 -6.60 -13.82 -20.37
C GLU A 258 -6.80 -15.23 -19.79
N LYS A 259 -7.49 -16.07 -20.54
CA LYS A 259 -7.56 -17.50 -20.21
C LYS A 259 -6.15 -18.10 -20.24
N ALA A 260 -5.78 -18.89 -19.21
CA ALA A 260 -4.45 -19.47 -19.09
C ALA A 260 -4.31 -20.77 -19.89
#